data_d8bb4ef8892727709ccf75ed23fbef3a
#
_entry.id   d8bb4ef8892727709ccf75ed23fbef3a
#
_cell.length_a   1.000
_cell.length_b   1.000
_cell.length_c   1.000
_cell.angle_alpha   90.00
_cell.angle_beta   90.00
_cell.angle_gamma   90.00
#
_symmetry.space_group_name_H-M   'P 1'
#
loop_
_entity.id
_entity.type
_entity.pdbx_description
1 polymer ?
#
loop_
_entity_poly.entity_id
_entity_poly.type
_entity_poly.pdbx_seq_one_letter_code
_entity_poly.pdbx_strand_id
1 'polypeptide(L)'
;ARSMSNAKQVKAVELLINGLPSTATFKSGDGVALFSTSHPTVAGTFKNTLTTQADLNETSLEQSLIDINAMTDERGLRIAARGVKMIVPSENQFTAERLLKSQGRTGTADNDINSIVSMGMIPQGYRVNNYLTDSDSFYIITDVPNGMKMFNRAPLTTAMEGDFDTGNVRYKARERYSFGVSDPRGIFGVEGA
;
A
#
# COMPACT_ATOMS: atom_id res chain seq x y z
N ALA A 1 -1.62 3.98 25.28
CA ALA A 1 -2.48 3.58 24.16
C ALA A 1 -2.07 4.25 22.84
N ARG A 2 -2.02 5.60 22.74
CA ARG A 2 -1.68 6.30 21.50
C ARG A 2 -0.31 5.90 20.93
N SER A 3 0.73 5.81 21.78
CA SER A 3 2.08 5.39 21.35
C SER A 3 2.10 3.97 20.77
N MET A 4 1.37 3.03 21.34
CA MET A 4 1.28 1.65 20.81
C MET A 4 0.49 1.61 19.49
N SER A 5 -0.56 2.41 19.36
CA SER A 5 -1.29 2.54 18.10
C SER A 5 -0.41 3.09 16.98
N ASN A 6 0.40 4.12 17.28
CA ASN A 6 1.35 4.69 16.31
C ASN A 6 2.43 3.67 15.92
N ALA A 7 3.02 2.96 16.89
CA ALA A 7 4.00 1.91 16.62
C ALA A 7 3.45 0.81 15.70
N LYS A 8 2.17 0.44 15.88
CA LYS A 8 1.49 -0.52 15.00
C LYS A 8 1.37 0.01 13.57
N GLN A 9 1.02 1.27 13.39
CA GLN A 9 0.94 1.89 12.06
C GLN A 9 2.30 1.97 11.38
N VAL A 10 3.35 2.37 12.12
CA VAL A 10 4.73 2.37 11.60
C VAL A 10 5.14 0.97 11.11
N LYS A 11 4.86 -0.08 11.90
CA LYS A 11 5.18 -1.45 11.51
C LYS A 11 4.39 -1.95 10.29
N ALA A 12 3.15 -1.51 10.13
CA ALA A 12 2.37 -1.83 8.93
C ALA A 12 2.97 -1.18 7.67
N VAL A 13 3.45 0.05 7.79
CA VAL A 13 4.06 0.80 6.70
C VAL A 13 5.46 0.32 6.34
N GLU A 14 6.26 -0.11 7.34
CA GLU A 14 7.57 -0.72 7.09
C GLU A 14 7.49 -1.89 6.10
N LEU A 15 6.41 -2.65 6.12
CA LEU A 15 6.20 -3.76 5.18
C LEU A 15 6.09 -3.26 3.73
N LEU A 16 5.45 -2.13 3.51
CA LEU A 16 5.32 -1.52 2.19
C LEU A 16 6.67 -0.99 1.70
N ILE A 17 7.35 -0.19 2.52
CA ILE A 17 8.63 0.42 2.18
C ILE A 17 9.70 -0.66 1.93
N ASN A 18 9.79 -1.65 2.81
CA ASN A 18 10.74 -2.75 2.70
C ASN A 18 10.43 -3.72 1.55
N GLY A 19 9.26 -3.61 0.96
CA GLY A 19 8.84 -4.39 -0.20
C GLY A 19 9.12 -3.72 -1.54
N LEU A 20 9.56 -2.46 -1.56
CA LEU A 20 9.87 -1.72 -2.79
C LEU A 20 11.09 -2.33 -3.51
N PRO A 21 11.20 -2.16 -4.83
CA PRO A 21 12.28 -2.75 -5.62
C PRO A 21 13.68 -2.37 -5.15
N SER A 22 13.90 -1.13 -4.71
CA SER A 22 15.21 -0.65 -4.23
C SER A 22 15.60 -1.22 -2.87
N THR A 23 14.64 -1.41 -1.97
CA THR A 23 14.89 -1.92 -0.63
C THR A 23 14.85 -3.45 -0.56
N ALA A 24 13.84 -4.08 -1.16
CA ALA A 24 13.64 -5.53 -1.35
C ALA A 24 13.96 -6.44 -0.14
N THR A 25 13.87 -5.89 1.09
CA THR A 25 14.15 -6.65 2.33
C THR A 25 12.96 -7.48 2.76
N PHE A 26 11.74 -7.05 2.44
CA PHE A 26 10.54 -7.84 2.65
C PHE A 26 10.19 -8.63 1.39
N LYS A 27 10.18 -9.96 1.52
CA LYS A 27 9.83 -10.88 0.44
C LYS A 27 8.43 -11.44 0.63
N SER A 28 7.71 -11.57 -0.46
CA SER A 28 6.41 -12.25 -0.52
C SER A 28 6.57 -13.76 -0.35
N GLY A 29 5.46 -14.49 -0.25
CA GLY A 29 5.46 -15.95 -0.10
C GLY A 29 6.07 -16.72 -1.28
N ASP A 30 6.23 -16.09 -2.41
CA ASP A 30 6.90 -16.60 -3.61
C ASP A 30 8.44 -16.42 -3.60
N GLY A 31 8.99 -15.82 -2.55
CA GLY A 31 10.43 -15.59 -2.38
C GLY A 31 10.98 -14.35 -3.09
N VAL A 32 10.13 -13.60 -3.81
CA VAL A 32 10.47 -12.36 -4.50
C VAL A 32 10.10 -11.15 -3.63
N ALA A 33 10.66 -9.97 -3.91
CA ALA A 33 10.26 -8.73 -3.25
C ALA A 33 8.74 -8.52 -3.35
N LEU A 34 8.12 -7.86 -2.36
CA LEU A 34 6.68 -7.63 -2.36
C LEU A 34 6.20 -6.92 -3.63
N PHE A 35 6.95 -5.93 -4.08
CA PHE A 35 6.71 -5.25 -5.35
C PHE A 35 7.79 -5.66 -6.36
N SER A 36 7.37 -6.37 -7.38
CA SER A 36 8.25 -6.91 -8.40
C SER A 36 7.61 -6.88 -9.77
N THR A 37 8.43 -6.77 -10.79
CA THR A 37 8.02 -6.90 -12.19
C THR A 37 7.88 -8.34 -12.65
N SER A 38 8.25 -9.33 -11.80
CA SER A 38 8.34 -10.74 -12.18
C SER A 38 7.99 -11.70 -11.04
N HIS A 39 6.76 -11.62 -10.51
CA HIS A 39 6.25 -12.63 -9.59
C HIS A 39 6.04 -13.95 -10.34
N PRO A 40 6.67 -15.06 -9.91
CA PRO A 40 6.56 -16.34 -10.61
C PRO A 40 5.16 -16.93 -10.43
N THR A 41 4.63 -17.50 -11.52
CA THR A 41 3.42 -18.32 -11.54
C THR A 41 3.69 -19.58 -12.35
N VAL A 42 2.79 -20.56 -12.30
CA VAL A 42 2.92 -21.81 -13.08
C VAL A 42 2.95 -21.53 -14.59
N ALA A 43 2.20 -20.53 -15.05
CA ALA A 43 2.07 -20.19 -16.48
C ALA A 43 3.02 -19.08 -16.97
N GLY A 44 3.79 -18.46 -16.06
CA GLY A 44 4.67 -17.34 -16.42
C GLY A 44 4.95 -16.41 -15.26
N THR A 45 4.84 -15.11 -15.49
CA THR A 45 5.05 -14.10 -14.44
C THR A 45 3.97 -13.03 -14.51
N PHE A 46 3.67 -12.40 -13.38
CA PHE A 46 2.89 -11.15 -13.32
C PHE A 46 3.69 -10.06 -12.61
N LYS A 47 3.26 -8.82 -12.76
CA LYS A 47 3.88 -7.67 -12.10
C LYS A 47 2.87 -6.94 -11.22
N ASN A 48 3.34 -6.36 -10.12
CA ASN A 48 2.58 -5.48 -9.24
C ASN A 48 3.31 -4.17 -8.93
N THR A 49 4.19 -3.78 -9.83
CA THR A 49 4.89 -2.50 -9.85
C THR A 49 5.10 -2.05 -11.30
N LEU A 50 5.38 -0.78 -11.51
CA LEU A 50 5.74 -0.27 -12.83
C LEU A 50 7.09 -0.84 -13.29
N THR A 51 7.23 -1.10 -14.58
CA THR A 51 8.50 -1.55 -15.16
C THR A 51 9.58 -0.45 -15.10
N THR A 52 9.17 0.79 -15.35
CA THR A 52 9.98 1.99 -15.13
C THR A 52 9.32 2.77 -14.01
N GLN A 53 10.02 2.95 -12.90
CA GLN A 53 9.50 3.70 -11.76
C GLN A 53 9.28 5.17 -12.16
N ALA A 54 8.26 5.78 -11.61
CA ALA A 54 7.88 7.15 -11.92
C ALA A 54 7.08 7.77 -10.78
N ASP A 55 7.28 9.06 -10.56
CA ASP A 55 6.52 9.83 -9.58
C ASP A 55 5.02 9.81 -9.87
N LEU A 56 4.23 10.14 -8.86
CA LEU A 56 2.78 10.21 -8.99
C LEU A 56 2.36 11.33 -9.96
N ASN A 57 1.94 10.93 -11.14
CA ASN A 57 1.36 11.77 -12.16
C ASN A 57 0.21 11.03 -12.88
N GLU A 58 -0.48 11.70 -13.78
CA GLU A 58 -1.61 11.11 -14.52
C GLU A 58 -1.18 9.87 -15.31
N THR A 59 -0.08 9.97 -16.05
CA THR A 59 0.41 8.86 -16.89
C THR A 59 0.85 7.65 -16.07
N SER A 60 1.59 7.85 -14.97
CA SER A 60 2.04 6.77 -14.10
C SER A 60 0.85 6.09 -13.40
N LEU A 61 -0.16 6.86 -13.02
CA LEU A 61 -1.38 6.33 -12.40
C LEU A 61 -2.22 5.54 -13.41
N GLU A 62 -2.40 6.05 -14.62
CA GLU A 62 -3.11 5.34 -15.72
C GLU A 62 -2.40 4.03 -16.06
N GLN A 63 -1.06 4.06 -16.21
CA GLN A 63 -0.29 2.84 -16.47
C GLN A 63 -0.41 1.82 -15.35
N SER A 64 -0.38 2.28 -14.09
CA SER A 64 -0.57 1.41 -12.93
C SER A 64 -1.94 0.72 -12.95
N LEU A 65 -3.00 1.44 -13.30
CA LEU A 65 -4.36 0.89 -13.40
C LEU A 65 -4.49 -0.11 -14.58
N ILE A 66 -3.83 0.16 -15.70
CA ILE A 66 -3.75 -0.78 -16.83
C ILE A 66 -3.03 -2.06 -16.41
N ASP A 67 -1.91 -1.94 -15.70
CA ASP A 67 -1.13 -3.07 -15.23
C ASP A 67 -1.90 -3.91 -14.18
N ILE A 68 -2.67 -3.28 -13.30
CA ILE A 68 -3.57 -3.97 -12.36
C ILE A 68 -4.62 -4.79 -13.12
N ASN A 69 -5.27 -4.19 -14.12
CA ASN A 69 -6.27 -4.89 -14.94
C ASN A 69 -5.67 -6.05 -15.76
N ALA A 70 -4.37 -5.99 -16.03
CA ALA A 70 -3.65 -7.03 -16.78
C ALA A 70 -3.16 -8.18 -15.91
N MET A 71 -3.29 -8.11 -14.58
CA MET A 71 -2.85 -9.17 -13.65
C MET A 71 -3.50 -10.52 -13.98
N THR A 72 -2.73 -11.58 -13.81
CA THR A 72 -3.13 -12.96 -14.12
C THR A 72 -3.11 -13.85 -12.87
N ASP A 73 -3.88 -14.92 -12.93
CA ASP A 73 -3.85 -16.02 -11.95
C ASP A 73 -2.64 -16.94 -12.17
N GLU A 74 -2.57 -18.03 -11.40
CA GLU A 74 -1.50 -19.03 -11.50
C GLU A 74 -1.48 -19.78 -12.86
N ARG A 75 -2.58 -19.75 -13.59
CA ARG A 75 -2.76 -20.42 -14.90
C ARG A 75 -2.60 -19.46 -16.08
N GLY A 76 -2.28 -18.18 -15.82
CA GLY A 76 -2.14 -17.15 -16.84
C GLY A 76 -3.46 -16.52 -17.30
N LEU A 77 -4.58 -16.83 -16.66
CA LEU A 77 -5.87 -16.19 -16.98
C LEU A 77 -5.98 -14.83 -16.29
N ARG A 78 -6.51 -13.84 -16.97
CA ARG A 78 -6.74 -12.51 -16.40
C ARG A 78 -7.80 -12.57 -15.32
N ILE A 79 -7.50 -12.00 -14.15
CA ILE A 79 -8.40 -11.96 -12.98
C ILE A 79 -9.28 -10.72 -12.95
N ALA A 80 -9.12 -9.79 -13.90
CA ALA A 80 -9.84 -8.51 -13.96
C ALA A 80 -9.78 -7.70 -12.64
N ALA A 81 -8.61 -7.71 -11.98
CA ALA A 81 -8.37 -6.95 -10.76
C ALA A 81 -8.55 -5.45 -11.01
N ARG A 82 -9.04 -4.72 -9.99
CA ARG A 82 -9.29 -3.28 -10.05
C ARG A 82 -8.63 -2.57 -8.88
N GLY A 83 -8.14 -1.36 -9.12
CA GLY A 83 -7.70 -0.47 -8.05
C GLY A 83 -8.91 0.04 -7.25
N VAL A 84 -8.84 -0.06 -5.93
CA VAL A 84 -9.95 0.33 -5.03
C VAL A 84 -9.61 1.60 -4.27
N LYS A 85 -8.40 1.69 -3.75
CA LYS A 85 -7.95 2.79 -2.88
C LYS A 85 -6.48 3.08 -3.13
N MET A 86 -6.11 4.35 -3.12
CA MET A 86 -4.73 4.79 -3.19
C MET A 86 -4.20 5.18 -1.80
N ILE A 87 -2.95 4.87 -1.52
CA ILE A 87 -2.21 5.30 -0.32
C ILE A 87 -1.04 6.15 -0.80
N VAL A 88 -0.88 7.32 -0.22
CA VAL A 88 0.16 8.28 -0.57
C VAL A 88 0.83 8.85 0.68
N PRO A 89 2.10 9.27 0.61
CA PRO A 89 2.75 10.06 1.63
C PRO A 89 2.15 11.48 1.70
N SER A 90 2.51 12.23 2.73
CA SER A 90 2.04 13.60 2.95
C SER A 90 2.39 14.55 1.82
N GLU A 91 3.54 14.36 1.19
CA GLU A 91 4.08 15.16 0.09
C GLU A 91 3.19 15.08 -1.16
N ASN A 92 2.68 13.91 -1.45
CA ASN A 92 1.86 13.63 -2.63
C ASN A 92 0.36 13.89 -2.42
N GLN A 93 -0.08 14.35 -1.24
CA GLN A 93 -1.51 14.52 -0.94
C GLN A 93 -2.25 15.47 -1.89
N PHE A 94 -1.63 16.60 -2.23
CA PHE A 94 -2.26 17.60 -3.12
C PHE A 94 -2.27 17.16 -4.58
N THR A 95 -1.26 16.40 -4.99
CA THR A 95 -1.22 15.79 -6.32
C THR A 95 -2.30 14.72 -6.45
N ALA A 96 -2.45 13.86 -5.44
CA ALA A 96 -3.50 12.85 -5.37
C ALA A 96 -4.91 13.47 -5.40
N GLU A 97 -5.14 14.59 -4.68
CA GLU A 97 -6.41 15.30 -4.70
C GLU A 97 -6.74 15.82 -6.10
N ARG A 98 -5.76 16.45 -6.76
CA ARG A 98 -5.95 16.95 -8.14
C ARG A 98 -6.23 15.83 -9.13
N LEU A 99 -5.50 14.71 -9.05
CA LEU A 99 -5.68 13.58 -9.97
C LEU A 99 -7.03 12.87 -9.77
N LEU A 100 -7.50 12.74 -8.52
CA LEU A 100 -8.68 11.92 -8.21
C LEU A 100 -9.99 12.74 -8.10
N LYS A 101 -9.93 14.06 -8.07
CA LYS A 101 -11.16 14.88 -7.90
C LYS A 101 -11.34 15.99 -8.93
N SER A 102 -10.31 16.36 -9.67
CA SER A 102 -10.46 17.35 -10.74
C SER A 102 -11.28 16.77 -11.88
N GLN A 103 -12.29 17.49 -12.34
CA GLN A 103 -13.09 17.10 -13.51
C GLN A 103 -12.33 17.30 -14.83
N GLY A 104 -11.46 18.31 -14.89
CA GLY A 104 -10.61 18.58 -16.04
C GLY A 104 -9.20 18.00 -15.81
N ARG A 105 -8.52 17.72 -16.92
CA ARG A 105 -7.14 17.25 -16.92
C ARG A 105 -6.21 18.34 -16.37
N THR A 106 -5.34 17.97 -15.45
CA THR A 106 -4.39 18.91 -14.85
C THR A 106 -3.22 19.21 -15.79
N GLY A 107 -2.93 20.51 -16.00
CA GLY A 107 -1.76 20.94 -16.77
C GLY A 107 -1.98 21.13 -18.26
N THR A 108 -3.22 21.04 -18.76
CA THR A 108 -3.57 21.38 -20.16
C THR A 108 -4.36 22.69 -20.23
N ALA A 109 -4.19 23.43 -21.33
CA ALA A 109 -4.99 24.61 -21.61
C ALA A 109 -6.36 24.24 -22.25
N ASP A 110 -6.49 23.00 -22.72
CA ASP A 110 -7.68 22.47 -23.33
C ASP A 110 -8.65 21.92 -22.28
N ASN A 111 -9.94 21.89 -22.60
CA ASN A 111 -10.99 21.39 -21.72
C ASN A 111 -11.07 19.85 -21.76
N ASP A 112 -9.94 19.19 -21.59
CA ASP A 112 -9.85 17.73 -21.58
C ASP A 112 -10.46 17.14 -20.31
N ILE A 113 -11.14 16.02 -20.46
CA ILE A 113 -11.77 15.30 -19.34
C ILE A 113 -10.68 14.48 -18.61
N ASN A 114 -10.70 14.54 -17.26
CA ASN A 114 -9.94 13.63 -16.44
C ASN A 114 -10.55 12.21 -16.53
N SER A 115 -9.88 11.31 -17.24
CA SER A 115 -10.32 9.93 -17.48
C SER A 115 -10.47 9.13 -16.19
N ILE A 116 -9.58 9.31 -15.25
CA ILE A 116 -9.55 8.56 -13.96
C ILE A 116 -10.81 8.86 -13.15
N VAL A 117 -11.20 10.14 -13.07
CA VAL A 117 -12.40 10.56 -12.35
C VAL A 117 -13.66 10.15 -13.11
N SER A 118 -13.69 10.37 -14.42
CA SER A 118 -14.86 10.08 -15.27
C SER A 118 -15.21 8.59 -15.26
N MET A 119 -14.20 7.72 -15.25
CA MET A 119 -14.38 6.25 -15.21
C MET A 119 -14.56 5.70 -13.80
N GLY A 120 -14.35 6.51 -12.73
CA GLY A 120 -14.45 6.05 -11.35
C GLY A 120 -13.44 4.96 -10.99
N MET A 121 -12.21 5.05 -11.50
CA MET A 121 -11.21 3.97 -11.44
C MET A 121 -10.73 3.65 -10.01
N ILE A 122 -10.78 4.59 -9.07
CA ILE A 122 -10.40 4.39 -7.66
C ILE A 122 -11.59 4.83 -6.78
N PRO A 123 -12.60 3.96 -6.58
CA PRO A 123 -13.87 4.36 -5.98
C PRO A 123 -13.77 4.79 -4.51
N GLN A 124 -12.76 4.30 -3.75
CA GLN A 124 -12.55 4.70 -2.36
C GLN A 124 -11.60 5.90 -2.22
N GLY A 125 -11.19 6.51 -3.32
CA GLY A 125 -10.29 7.65 -3.33
C GLY A 125 -8.91 7.33 -2.76
N TYR A 126 -8.31 8.32 -2.10
CA TYR A 126 -6.97 8.17 -1.53
C TYR A 126 -6.97 8.34 0.00
N ARG A 127 -5.91 7.83 0.62
CA ARG A 127 -5.61 8.01 2.04
C ARG A 127 -4.17 8.46 2.20
N VAL A 128 -3.98 9.58 2.90
CA VAL A 128 -2.64 10.03 3.29
C VAL A 128 -2.15 9.19 4.47
N ASN A 129 -0.91 8.70 4.39
CA ASN A 129 -0.25 7.98 5.46
C ASN A 129 1.05 8.70 5.84
N ASN A 130 1.04 9.39 6.97
CA ASN A 130 2.14 10.21 7.47
C ASN A 130 3.35 9.39 7.98
N TYR A 131 3.26 8.06 7.97
CA TYR A 131 4.35 7.17 8.39
C TYR A 131 5.15 6.63 7.20
N LEU A 132 4.74 6.94 5.96
CA LEU A 132 5.56 6.70 4.78
C LEU A 132 6.75 7.65 4.81
N THR A 133 7.94 7.09 4.76
CA THR A 133 9.22 7.85 4.77
C THR A 133 9.72 8.15 3.37
N ASP A 134 9.22 7.43 2.39
CA ASP A 134 9.47 7.64 0.99
C ASP A 134 8.47 8.69 0.46
N SER A 135 8.98 9.81 -0.06
CA SER A 135 8.18 11.01 -0.38
C SER A 135 7.44 10.92 -1.72
N ASP A 136 7.91 10.08 -2.62
CA ASP A 136 7.46 9.98 -4.02
C ASP A 136 6.76 8.66 -4.32
N SER A 137 6.86 7.65 -3.45
CA SER A 137 6.14 6.40 -3.60
C SER A 137 4.62 6.56 -3.49
N PHE A 138 3.89 5.70 -4.17
CA PHE A 138 2.45 5.55 -3.99
C PHE A 138 2.02 4.09 -4.14
N TYR A 139 0.91 3.76 -3.50
CA TYR A 139 0.41 2.38 -3.46
C TYR A 139 -1.08 2.35 -3.80
N ILE A 140 -1.50 1.32 -4.54
CA ILE A 140 -2.90 1.10 -4.89
C ILE A 140 -3.33 -0.26 -4.33
N ILE A 141 -4.32 -0.24 -3.44
CA ILE A 141 -4.96 -1.46 -2.96
C ILE A 141 -5.95 -1.93 -4.02
N THR A 142 -5.87 -3.20 -4.36
CA THR A 142 -6.76 -3.83 -5.34
C THR A 142 -7.95 -4.53 -4.65
N ASP A 143 -8.92 -4.98 -5.43
CA ASP A 143 -10.07 -5.77 -4.97
C ASP A 143 -9.75 -7.26 -4.80
N VAL A 144 -8.52 -7.68 -5.08
CA VAL A 144 -8.10 -9.09 -4.93
C VAL A 144 -8.13 -9.48 -3.45
N PRO A 145 -8.83 -10.56 -3.10
CA PRO A 145 -8.94 -10.99 -1.71
C PRO A 145 -7.58 -11.50 -1.18
N ASN A 146 -7.45 -11.51 0.12
CA ASN A 146 -6.28 -12.05 0.82
C ASN A 146 -4.93 -11.35 0.55
N GLY A 147 -4.92 -10.11 0.13
CA GLY A 147 -3.71 -9.31 0.00
C GLY A 147 -3.00 -9.08 1.34
N MET A 148 -2.98 -7.86 1.80
CA MET A 148 -2.38 -7.49 3.09
C MET A 148 -3.20 -7.99 4.27
N LYS A 149 -2.53 -8.59 5.27
CA LYS A 149 -3.16 -9.13 6.48
C LYS A 149 -2.48 -8.65 7.75
N MET A 150 -3.30 -8.40 8.75
CA MET A 150 -2.87 -8.19 10.13
C MET A 150 -3.25 -9.42 10.96
N PHE A 151 -2.27 -10.02 11.61
CA PHE A 151 -2.46 -11.13 12.53
C PHE A 151 -2.36 -10.61 13.97
N ASN A 152 -3.46 -10.64 14.69
CA ASN A 152 -3.50 -10.27 16.10
C ASN A 152 -3.44 -11.54 16.95
N ARG A 153 -2.29 -11.80 17.58
CA ARG A 153 -2.08 -12.96 18.44
C ARG A 153 -2.57 -12.73 19.87
N ALA A 154 -2.33 -11.52 20.40
CA ALA A 154 -2.83 -11.13 21.70
C ALA A 154 -3.26 -9.66 21.65
N PRO A 155 -4.52 -9.36 22.01
CA PRO A 155 -5.01 -7.99 22.05
C PRO A 155 -4.25 -7.16 23.10
N LEU A 156 -4.39 -5.85 23.04
CA LEU A 156 -3.81 -4.95 24.00
C LEU A 156 -4.39 -5.26 25.40
N THR A 157 -3.51 -5.68 26.30
CA THR A 157 -3.81 -5.86 27.72
C THR A 157 -3.00 -4.88 28.54
N THR A 158 -3.61 -4.31 29.56
CA THR A 158 -2.96 -3.38 30.50
C THR A 158 -3.07 -3.95 31.91
N ALA A 159 -2.02 -3.81 32.68
CA ALA A 159 -2.00 -4.15 34.10
C ALA A 159 -1.27 -3.06 34.87
N MET A 160 -1.69 -2.84 36.10
CA MET A 160 -1.09 -1.89 37.04
C MET A 160 -0.86 -2.61 38.38
N GLU A 161 0.32 -2.47 38.91
CA GLU A 161 0.75 -3.10 40.14
C GLU A 161 1.48 -2.07 41.00
N GLY A 162 1.10 -1.99 42.28
CA GLY A 162 1.79 -1.19 43.25
C GLY A 162 2.92 -1.99 43.91
N ASP A 163 4.08 -1.37 44.03
CA ASP A 163 5.20 -1.93 44.76
C ASP A 163 5.09 -1.48 46.25
N PHE A 164 4.87 -2.43 47.14
CA PHE A 164 4.64 -2.14 48.56
C PHE A 164 5.89 -1.54 49.23
N ASP A 165 7.09 -1.99 48.83
CA ASP A 165 8.34 -1.60 49.45
C ASP A 165 8.79 -0.19 49.09
N THR A 166 8.56 0.22 47.82
CA THR A 166 9.02 1.50 47.28
C THR A 166 7.90 2.54 47.12
N GLY A 167 6.64 2.12 47.27
CA GLY A 167 5.47 2.99 47.03
C GLY A 167 5.27 3.38 45.55
N ASN A 168 6.05 2.81 44.64
CA ASN A 168 5.98 3.09 43.20
C ASN A 168 4.87 2.28 42.53
N VAL A 169 4.26 2.86 41.48
CA VAL A 169 3.27 2.19 40.64
C VAL A 169 3.93 1.76 39.33
N ARG A 170 3.83 0.49 39.02
CA ARG A 170 4.30 -0.07 37.75
C ARG A 170 3.12 -0.25 36.82
N TYR A 171 3.22 0.31 35.61
CA TYR A 171 2.22 0.15 34.56
C TYR A 171 2.79 -0.71 33.43
N LYS A 172 2.05 -1.75 33.04
CA LYS A 172 2.42 -2.66 31.97
C LYS A 172 1.34 -2.65 30.88
N ALA A 173 1.76 -2.46 29.63
CA ALA A 173 0.92 -2.68 28.46
C ALA A 173 1.57 -3.73 27.56
N ARG A 174 0.80 -4.69 27.09
CA ARG A 174 1.29 -5.78 26.22
C ARG A 174 0.32 -6.00 25.08
N GLU A 175 0.88 -6.13 23.88
CA GLU A 175 0.19 -6.50 22.63
C GLU A 175 1.12 -7.41 21.81
N ARG A 176 0.54 -8.34 21.05
CA ARG A 176 1.30 -9.19 20.09
C ARG A 176 0.55 -9.23 18.79
N TYR A 177 1.18 -8.74 17.73
CA TYR A 177 0.64 -8.72 16.38
C TYR A 177 1.76 -8.93 15.36
N SER A 178 1.36 -9.24 14.12
CA SER A 178 2.25 -9.32 12.96
C SER A 178 1.50 -8.84 11.73
N PHE A 179 2.23 -8.36 10.75
CA PHE A 179 1.72 -8.01 9.43
C PHE A 179 2.35 -8.93 8.39
N GLY A 180 1.61 -9.20 7.33
CA GLY A 180 2.09 -10.01 6.22
C GLY A 180 1.22 -9.84 4.99
N VAL A 181 1.68 -10.39 3.89
CA VAL A 181 0.98 -10.43 2.61
C VAL A 181 0.80 -11.89 2.22
N SER A 182 -0.44 -12.27 1.88
CA SER A 182 -0.71 -13.63 1.40
C SER A 182 -0.74 -13.70 -0.12
N ASP A 183 -1.25 -12.67 -0.78
CA ASP A 183 -1.27 -12.56 -2.23
C ASP A 183 -0.72 -11.19 -2.65
N PRO A 184 0.41 -11.14 -3.38
CA PRO A 184 1.00 -9.88 -3.84
C PRO A 184 0.12 -9.13 -4.86
N ARG A 185 -0.90 -9.78 -5.47
CA ARG A 185 -1.88 -9.13 -6.35
C ARG A 185 -2.82 -8.17 -5.59
N GLY A 186 -2.91 -8.31 -4.28
CA GLY A 186 -3.75 -7.46 -3.42
C GLY A 186 -3.28 -6.02 -3.28
N ILE A 187 -2.07 -5.71 -3.74
CA ILE A 187 -1.50 -4.38 -3.70
C ILE A 187 -0.56 -4.14 -4.89
N PHE A 188 -0.59 -2.93 -5.42
CA PHE A 188 0.33 -2.43 -6.44
C PHE A 188 1.14 -1.29 -5.83
N GLY A 189 2.44 -1.28 -6.00
CA GLY A 189 3.32 -0.24 -5.43
C GLY A 189 4.24 0.34 -6.47
N VAL A 190 4.48 1.63 -6.39
CA VAL A 190 5.42 2.39 -7.24
C VAL A 190 6.32 3.18 -6.32
N GLU A 191 7.61 3.10 -6.58
CA GLU A 191 8.65 3.70 -5.74
C GLU A 191 8.87 5.18 -6.03
N GLY A 192 8.47 5.67 -7.20
CA GLY A 192 8.87 6.97 -7.69
C GLY A 192 10.17 6.89 -8.51
N ALA A 193 10.70 8.02 -8.96
CA ALA A 193 11.89 8.12 -9.81
C ALA A 193 12.99 8.98 -9.16
#